data_ef78b9b1ac4be6f9935e828119e909ea
#
_entry.id   ef78b9b1ac4be6f9935e828119e909ea
#
_cell.length_a   1.000
_cell.length_b   1.000
_cell.length_c   1.000
_cell.angle_alpha   90.00
_cell.angle_beta   90.00
_cell.angle_gamma   90.00
#
_symmetry.space_group_name_H-M   'P 1'
#
loop_
_entity.id
_entity.type
_entity.pdbx_description
1 polymer ?
#
loop_
_entity_poly.entity_id
_entity_poly.type
_entity_poly.pdbx_seq_one_letter_code
_entity_poly.pdbx_strand_id
1 'polypeptide(L)'
;MKNVLNLLFLILTQSLGDMWLSKGMKVFGHVEFNISNLDQLIIYLFTSPWIWLGVLTLICSLFLYMTAISRLDLSYVLPIHSFTHVLNAFLAWLVLDESISGIRWLATILITLGVLIVGLSQNHTKSSTATAKKERTLFEKDKKINLPIFLFPFGLYLSKIWLGVLVLVFADATGDVLTAMGMKQVGRVTLGSFSEMLKLVKRVFLNRIIISAIACHALGFFIFISLLSWADISLIRPATASTYIFSLLGAHLFLKEKITTGRLAGIAMIGGGVAMISYS
;
A
#
# COMPACT_ATOMS: atom_id res chain seq x y z
N MET A 1 -6.56 -5.78 24.08
CA MET A 1 -5.24 -6.41 23.99
C MET A 1 -5.07 -7.27 22.72
N LYS A 2 -5.98 -8.25 22.41
CA LYS A 2 -5.81 -9.14 21.23
C LYS A 2 -5.72 -8.42 19.88
N ASN A 3 -6.49 -7.35 19.66
CA ASN A 3 -6.47 -6.61 18.39
C ASN A 3 -5.17 -5.79 18.18
N VAL A 4 -4.65 -5.19 19.25
CA VAL A 4 -3.38 -4.44 19.20
C VAL A 4 -2.23 -5.40 18.91
N LEU A 5 -2.22 -6.57 19.56
CA LEU A 5 -1.21 -7.60 19.32
C LEU A 5 -1.25 -8.09 17.86
N ASN A 6 -2.46 -8.31 17.30
CA ASN A 6 -2.62 -8.70 15.89
C ASN A 6 -2.04 -7.64 14.93
N LEU A 7 -2.28 -6.36 15.21
CA LEU A 7 -1.74 -5.26 14.38
C LEU A 7 -0.22 -5.13 14.50
N LEU A 8 0.35 -5.34 15.69
CA LEU A 8 1.80 -5.37 15.87
C LEU A 8 2.44 -6.53 15.09
N PHE A 9 1.86 -7.73 15.19
CA PHE A 9 2.33 -8.88 14.40
C PHE A 9 2.18 -8.65 12.90
N LEU A 10 1.10 -8.00 12.46
CA LEU A 10 0.90 -7.62 11.06
C LEU A 10 2.06 -6.73 10.57
N ILE A 11 2.38 -5.65 11.30
CA ILE A 11 3.45 -4.72 10.93
C ILE A 11 4.79 -5.45 10.89
N LEU A 12 5.08 -6.27 11.91
CA LEU A 12 6.34 -7.02 11.99
C LEU A 12 6.47 -8.02 10.85
N THR A 13 5.45 -8.85 10.62
CA THR A 13 5.50 -9.86 9.54
C THR A 13 5.58 -9.22 8.17
N GLN A 14 4.86 -8.10 7.93
CA GLN A 14 4.97 -7.37 6.67
C GLN A 14 6.39 -6.86 6.45
N SER A 15 6.95 -6.16 7.43
CA SER A 15 8.30 -5.59 7.29
C SER A 15 9.40 -6.65 7.20
N LEU A 16 9.28 -7.76 7.92
CA LEU A 16 10.20 -8.89 7.79
C LEU A 16 10.10 -9.54 6.42
N GLY A 17 8.90 -9.72 5.89
CA GLY A 17 8.68 -10.26 4.55
C GLY A 17 9.34 -9.40 3.47
N ASP A 18 9.14 -8.08 3.56
CA ASP A 18 9.76 -7.11 2.66
C ASP A 18 11.29 -7.14 2.75
N MET A 19 11.82 -7.24 3.97
CA MET A 19 13.28 -7.34 4.21
C MET A 19 13.87 -8.61 3.60
N TRP A 20 13.22 -9.78 3.77
CA TRP A 20 13.69 -11.03 3.18
C TRP A 20 13.66 -10.99 1.65
N LEU A 21 12.61 -10.41 1.05
CA LEU A 21 12.55 -10.19 -0.41
C LEU A 21 13.67 -9.28 -0.87
N SER A 22 13.91 -8.17 -0.18
CA SER A 22 14.99 -7.24 -0.52
C SER A 22 16.36 -7.93 -0.45
N LYS A 23 16.62 -8.69 0.62
CA LYS A 23 17.86 -9.47 0.77
C LYS A 23 18.02 -10.48 -0.37
N GLY A 24 16.95 -11.20 -0.71
CA GLY A 24 16.95 -12.15 -1.82
C GLY A 24 17.28 -11.48 -3.14
N MET A 25 16.68 -10.34 -3.44
CA MET A 25 16.92 -9.62 -4.70
C MET A 25 18.31 -8.96 -4.75
N LYS A 26 18.85 -8.49 -3.63
CA LYS A 26 20.24 -8.02 -3.55
C LYS A 26 21.25 -9.14 -3.82
N VAL A 27 20.96 -10.37 -3.41
CA VAL A 27 21.79 -11.55 -3.73
C VAL A 27 21.73 -11.91 -5.21
N PHE A 28 20.57 -11.77 -5.85
CA PHE A 28 20.41 -11.99 -7.28
C PHE A 28 21.15 -10.94 -8.13
N GLY A 29 21.19 -9.68 -7.65
CA GLY A 29 21.77 -8.55 -8.36
C GLY A 29 20.76 -7.85 -9.28
N HIS A 30 21.27 -7.08 -10.25
CA HIS A 30 20.43 -6.27 -11.12
C HIS A 30 19.62 -7.10 -12.11
N VAL A 31 18.30 -6.91 -12.10
CA VAL A 31 17.40 -7.48 -13.11
C VAL A 31 17.50 -6.66 -14.39
N GLU A 32 17.97 -7.27 -15.47
CA GLU A 32 17.86 -6.72 -16.82
C GLU A 32 16.64 -7.33 -17.50
N PHE A 33 15.72 -6.51 -18.02
CA PHE A 33 14.56 -6.97 -18.78
C PHE A 33 14.97 -7.42 -20.19
N ASN A 34 15.76 -8.49 -20.25
CA ASN A 34 16.06 -9.18 -21.49
C ASN A 34 15.43 -10.58 -21.43
N ILE A 35 14.89 -11.07 -22.54
CA ILE A 35 14.17 -12.36 -22.58
C ILE A 35 15.04 -13.51 -22.04
N SER A 36 16.34 -13.47 -22.31
CA SER A 36 17.31 -14.46 -21.81
C SER A 36 17.56 -14.40 -20.28
N ASN A 37 17.26 -13.26 -19.62
CA ASN A 37 17.47 -13.08 -18.19
C ASN A 37 16.19 -13.35 -17.39
N LEU A 38 15.01 -13.32 -18.04
CA LEU A 38 13.74 -13.62 -17.41
C LEU A 38 13.69 -15.09 -16.93
N ASP A 39 14.23 -16.01 -17.71
CA ASP A 39 14.28 -17.42 -17.30
C ASP A 39 15.11 -17.61 -16.03
N GLN A 40 16.26 -16.95 -15.95
CA GLN A 40 17.13 -16.99 -14.77
C GLN A 40 16.45 -16.37 -13.54
N LEU A 41 15.75 -15.25 -13.73
CA LEU A 41 14.97 -14.62 -12.66
C LEU A 41 13.88 -15.55 -12.15
N ILE A 42 13.11 -16.18 -13.05
CA ILE A 42 12.05 -17.12 -12.69
C ILE A 42 12.62 -18.30 -11.90
N ILE A 43 13.69 -18.91 -12.41
CA ILE A 43 14.36 -20.03 -11.71
C ILE A 43 14.83 -19.59 -10.32
N TYR A 44 15.46 -18.42 -10.23
CA TYR A 44 15.93 -17.88 -8.95
C TYR A 44 14.78 -17.63 -7.97
N LEU A 45 13.66 -17.07 -8.42
CA LEU A 45 12.49 -16.83 -7.57
C LEU A 45 11.94 -18.12 -6.97
N PHE A 46 12.01 -19.23 -7.71
CA PHE A 46 11.55 -20.53 -7.23
C PHE A 46 12.60 -21.30 -6.40
N THR A 47 13.87 -21.00 -6.53
CA THR A 47 14.97 -21.72 -5.85
C THR A 47 15.54 -21.00 -4.64
N SER A 48 15.38 -19.67 -4.54
CA SER A 48 15.98 -18.85 -3.49
C SER A 48 15.25 -19.03 -2.16
N PRO A 49 15.96 -19.43 -1.08
CA PRO A 49 15.35 -19.55 0.25
C PRO A 49 14.91 -18.20 0.82
N TRP A 50 15.63 -17.11 0.48
CA TRP A 50 15.27 -15.75 0.93
C TRP A 50 13.94 -15.28 0.35
N ILE A 51 13.69 -15.57 -0.93
CA ILE A 51 12.43 -15.25 -1.60
C ILE A 51 11.29 -16.04 -0.96
N TRP A 52 11.47 -17.35 -0.74
CA TRP A 52 10.44 -18.17 -0.10
C TRP A 52 10.13 -17.74 1.33
N LEU A 53 11.15 -17.41 2.14
CA LEU A 53 10.95 -16.84 3.46
C LEU A 53 10.15 -15.53 3.40
N GLY A 54 10.49 -14.65 2.46
CA GLY A 54 9.76 -13.40 2.24
C GLY A 54 8.30 -13.64 1.86
N VAL A 55 8.05 -14.49 0.86
CA VAL A 55 6.69 -14.81 0.39
C VAL A 55 5.86 -15.46 1.49
N LEU A 56 6.39 -16.46 2.21
CA LEU A 56 5.68 -17.12 3.31
C LEU A 56 5.34 -16.14 4.44
N THR A 57 6.27 -15.24 4.77
CA THR A 57 6.04 -14.21 5.78
C THR A 57 4.99 -13.20 5.34
N LEU A 58 4.98 -12.82 4.05
CA LEU A 58 3.95 -11.95 3.48
C LEU A 58 2.57 -12.63 3.41
N ILE A 59 2.52 -13.93 3.13
CA ILE A 59 1.27 -14.70 3.21
C ILE A 59 0.73 -14.70 4.64
N CYS A 60 1.59 -14.90 5.64
CA CYS A 60 1.21 -14.77 7.05
C CYS A 60 0.68 -13.36 7.38
N SER A 61 1.37 -12.33 6.90
CA SER A 61 0.94 -10.93 7.03
C SER A 61 -0.44 -10.71 6.39
N LEU A 62 -0.70 -11.26 5.21
CA LEU A 62 -2.00 -11.18 4.54
C LEU A 62 -3.13 -11.77 5.39
N PHE A 63 -2.92 -12.94 6.02
CA PHE A 63 -3.89 -13.54 6.93
C PHE A 63 -4.15 -12.66 8.16
N LEU A 64 -3.10 -12.07 8.74
CA LEU A 64 -3.22 -11.12 9.84
C LEU A 64 -3.98 -9.86 9.43
N TYR A 65 -3.70 -9.34 8.23
CA TYR A 65 -4.41 -8.19 7.65
C TYR A 65 -5.90 -8.49 7.44
N MET A 66 -6.23 -9.61 6.80
CA MET A 66 -7.62 -10.05 6.62
C MET A 66 -8.33 -10.21 7.96
N THR A 67 -7.64 -10.76 8.98
CA THR A 67 -8.18 -10.87 10.34
C THR A 67 -8.39 -9.50 10.99
N ALA A 68 -7.47 -8.56 10.78
CA ALA A 68 -7.59 -7.21 11.31
C ALA A 68 -8.79 -6.46 10.71
N ILE A 69 -8.93 -6.44 9.38
CA ILE A 69 -10.03 -5.75 8.69
C ILE A 69 -11.39 -6.42 8.89
N SER A 70 -11.43 -7.71 9.24
CA SER A 70 -12.68 -8.38 9.61
C SER A 70 -13.22 -7.93 10.97
N ARG A 71 -12.37 -7.42 11.86
CA ARG A 71 -12.70 -7.04 13.25
C ARG A 71 -12.64 -5.55 13.52
N LEU A 72 -11.85 -4.82 12.73
CA LEU A 72 -11.57 -3.40 12.91
C LEU A 72 -11.94 -2.65 11.64
N ASP A 73 -12.32 -1.40 11.79
CA ASP A 73 -12.55 -0.53 10.64
C ASP A 73 -11.25 -0.34 9.84
N LEU A 74 -11.36 -0.38 8.52
CA LEU A 74 -10.24 -0.15 7.61
C LEU A 74 -9.54 1.18 7.91
N SER A 75 -10.31 2.20 8.28
CA SER A 75 -9.81 3.52 8.69
C SER A 75 -8.91 3.50 9.93
N TYR A 76 -8.99 2.44 10.75
CA TYR A 76 -8.12 2.24 11.91
C TYR A 76 -6.89 1.39 11.56
N VAL A 77 -7.08 0.39 10.70
CA VAL A 77 -6.00 -0.54 10.31
C VAL A 77 -4.98 0.14 9.40
N LEU A 78 -5.42 0.90 8.40
CA LEU A 78 -4.53 1.55 7.42
C LEU A 78 -3.50 2.52 8.04
N PRO A 79 -3.89 3.44 8.95
CA PRO A 79 -2.93 4.31 9.60
C PRO A 79 -1.88 3.56 10.42
N ILE A 80 -2.30 2.51 11.13
CA ILE A 80 -1.38 1.70 11.93
C ILE A 80 -0.45 0.90 11.00
N HIS A 81 -0.98 0.37 9.90
CA HIS A 81 -0.17 -0.33 8.90
C HIS A 81 0.91 0.56 8.28
N SER A 82 0.69 1.88 8.19
CA SER A 82 1.70 2.80 7.64
C SER A 82 3.02 2.86 8.44
N PHE A 83 3.02 2.42 9.70
CA PHE A 83 4.25 2.26 10.47
C PHE A 83 5.21 1.23 9.85
N THR A 84 4.74 0.35 8.94
CA THR A 84 5.63 -0.52 8.16
C THR A 84 6.68 0.25 7.38
N HIS A 85 6.39 1.47 6.93
CA HIS A 85 7.37 2.29 6.20
C HIS A 85 8.57 2.66 7.07
N VAL A 86 8.31 3.09 8.33
CA VAL A 86 9.36 3.42 9.29
C VAL A 86 10.12 2.16 9.71
N LEU A 87 9.39 1.06 9.96
CA LEU A 87 10.01 -0.20 10.36
C LEU A 87 10.85 -0.80 9.23
N ASN A 88 10.42 -0.70 7.97
CA ASN A 88 11.21 -1.13 6.82
C ASN A 88 12.49 -0.32 6.67
N ALA A 89 12.45 1.02 6.85
CA ALA A 89 13.64 1.83 6.85
C ALA A 89 14.59 1.44 8.00
N PHE A 90 14.05 1.21 9.19
CA PHE A 90 14.86 0.77 10.34
C PHE A 90 15.50 -0.60 10.12
N LEU A 91 14.77 -1.58 9.61
CA LEU A 91 15.29 -2.91 9.30
C LEU A 91 16.29 -2.88 8.13
N ALA A 92 16.08 -2.03 7.13
CA ALA A 92 17.02 -1.82 6.04
C ALA A 92 18.37 -1.30 6.54
N TRP A 93 18.34 -0.32 7.44
CA TRP A 93 19.54 0.18 8.09
C TRP A 93 20.23 -0.87 8.98
N LEU A 94 19.44 -1.60 9.81
CA LEU A 94 19.99 -2.51 10.82
C LEU A 94 20.47 -3.85 10.22
N VAL A 95 19.78 -4.40 9.23
CA VAL A 95 19.97 -5.79 8.75
C VAL A 95 20.55 -5.86 7.35
N LEU A 96 20.24 -4.87 6.51
CA LEU A 96 20.72 -4.82 5.13
C LEU A 96 21.92 -3.87 4.96
N ASP A 97 22.39 -3.25 6.05
CA ASP A 97 23.48 -2.26 6.06
C ASP A 97 23.26 -1.11 5.04
N GLU A 98 21.98 -0.74 4.80
CA GLU A 98 21.67 0.37 3.91
C GLU A 98 22.05 1.70 4.56
N SER A 99 22.79 2.54 3.83
CA SER A 99 23.09 3.90 4.26
C SER A 99 21.88 4.80 4.01
N ILE A 100 21.14 5.14 5.07
CA ILE A 100 19.95 5.95 4.98
C ILE A 100 20.29 7.39 5.34
N SER A 101 20.11 8.31 4.38
CA SER A 101 20.34 9.74 4.62
C SER A 101 19.30 10.32 5.60
N GLY A 102 19.67 11.41 6.30
CA GLY A 102 18.72 12.10 7.18
C GLY A 102 17.47 12.58 6.45
N ILE A 103 17.59 12.92 5.16
CA ILE A 103 16.47 13.31 4.30
C ILE A 103 15.51 12.14 4.10
N ARG A 104 16.01 10.91 3.88
CA ARG A 104 15.16 9.71 3.76
C ARG A 104 14.41 9.40 5.05
N TRP A 105 15.06 9.54 6.21
CA TRP A 105 14.40 9.37 7.51
C TRP A 105 13.27 10.38 7.70
N LEU A 106 13.55 11.66 7.46
CA LEU A 106 12.56 12.73 7.61
C LEU A 106 11.39 12.54 6.62
N ALA A 107 11.67 12.19 5.38
CA ALA A 107 10.66 11.90 4.36
C ALA A 107 9.78 10.70 4.75
N THR A 108 10.37 9.61 5.26
CA THR A 108 9.63 8.42 5.71
C THR A 108 8.69 8.75 6.87
N ILE A 109 9.14 9.56 7.83
CA ILE A 109 8.30 10.03 8.94
C ILE A 109 7.17 10.93 8.41
N LEU A 110 7.47 11.86 7.51
CA LEU A 110 6.48 12.76 6.92
C LEU A 110 5.38 11.98 6.17
N ILE A 111 5.77 10.98 5.38
CA ILE A 111 4.84 10.08 4.68
C ILE A 111 3.96 9.34 5.69
N THR A 112 4.56 8.75 6.71
CA THR A 112 3.82 7.99 7.73
C THR A 112 2.79 8.88 8.44
N LEU A 113 3.17 10.11 8.81
CA LEU A 113 2.25 11.09 9.39
C LEU A 113 1.15 11.47 8.39
N GLY A 114 1.47 11.64 7.11
CA GLY A 114 0.49 11.90 6.05
C GLY A 114 -0.56 10.81 5.95
N VAL A 115 -0.15 9.53 5.94
CA VAL A 115 -1.07 8.38 5.91
C VAL A 115 -1.90 8.31 7.18
N LEU A 116 -1.31 8.59 8.36
CA LEU A 116 -2.04 8.68 9.63
C LEU A 116 -3.17 9.72 9.55
N ILE A 117 -2.89 10.92 9.04
CA ILE A 117 -3.88 12.00 8.90
C ILE A 117 -4.98 11.60 7.92
N VAL A 118 -4.65 10.97 6.78
CA VAL A 118 -5.65 10.44 5.83
C VAL A 118 -6.59 9.46 6.53
N GLY A 119 -6.04 8.52 7.29
CA GLY A 119 -6.82 7.49 7.98
C GLY A 119 -7.69 8.05 9.11
N LEU A 120 -7.16 8.91 9.96
CA LEU A 120 -7.90 9.52 11.07
C LEU A 120 -9.03 10.44 10.56
N SER A 121 -8.83 11.11 9.45
CA SER A 121 -9.86 11.95 8.81
C SER A 121 -11.10 11.17 8.33
N GLN A 122 -10.99 9.86 8.13
CA GLN A 122 -12.15 9.01 7.79
C GLN A 122 -13.12 8.83 8.97
N ASN A 123 -12.59 8.78 10.19
CA ASN A 123 -13.40 8.52 11.39
C ASN A 123 -14.35 9.68 11.71
N HIS A 124 -13.90 10.92 11.51
CA HIS A 124 -14.74 12.10 11.74
C HIS A 124 -15.95 12.17 10.80
N THR A 125 -15.83 11.70 9.57
CA THR A 125 -16.94 11.73 8.61
C THR A 125 -18.03 10.70 8.95
N LYS A 126 -17.68 9.53 9.50
CA LYS A 126 -18.67 8.52 9.91
C LYS A 126 -19.43 8.93 11.17
N SER A 127 -18.77 9.56 12.14
CA SER A 127 -19.41 10.06 13.37
C SER A 127 -20.34 11.23 13.09
N SER A 128 -19.98 12.15 12.20
CA SER A 128 -20.78 13.31 11.84
C SER A 128 -22.06 12.96 11.05
N THR A 129 -22.04 11.84 10.29
CA THR A 129 -23.19 11.41 9.49
C THR A 129 -24.32 10.87 10.36
N ALA A 130 -24.05 10.38 11.56
CA ALA A 130 -25.07 9.92 12.52
C ALA A 130 -25.84 11.11 13.15
N THR A 131 -25.17 12.25 13.36
CA THR A 131 -25.76 13.46 13.97
C THR A 131 -26.35 14.43 12.92
N ALA A 132 -25.81 14.45 11.72
CA ALA A 132 -26.16 15.41 10.65
C ALA A 132 -27.45 15.08 9.86
N LYS A 133 -28.21 14.02 10.23
CA LYS A 133 -29.51 13.73 9.62
C LYS A 133 -30.58 14.77 10.00
N LYS A 134 -30.27 15.70 10.90
CA LYS A 134 -31.19 16.73 11.41
C LYS A 134 -30.94 18.16 10.92
N GLU A 135 -29.81 18.44 10.21
CA GLU A 135 -29.46 19.81 9.78
C GLU A 135 -29.20 19.96 8.27
N ARG A 136 -29.80 19.15 7.44
CA ARG A 136 -29.62 19.19 5.98
C ARG A 136 -30.61 20.15 5.31
N THR A 137 -30.52 21.47 5.51
CA THR A 137 -31.25 22.39 4.63
C THR A 137 -30.58 23.72 4.32
N LEU A 138 -29.41 24.06 4.73
CA LEU A 138 -28.96 25.45 4.54
C LEU A 138 -27.62 25.75 3.89
N PHE A 139 -26.70 24.82 3.62
CA PHE A 139 -25.42 25.19 2.97
C PHE A 139 -24.91 24.14 1.97
N GLU A 140 -25.60 23.99 0.84
CA GLU A 140 -25.04 23.33 -0.35
C GLU A 140 -24.45 24.41 -1.26
N LYS A 141 -23.24 24.88 -0.92
CA LYS A 141 -22.43 25.66 -1.84
C LYS A 141 -21.31 24.77 -2.33
N ASP A 142 -21.53 24.23 -3.55
CA ASP A 142 -20.51 23.47 -4.30
C ASP A 142 -19.22 24.28 -4.41
N LYS A 143 -18.32 24.07 -3.47
CA LYS A 143 -16.95 24.52 -3.60
C LYS A 143 -16.26 23.47 -4.49
N LYS A 144 -16.18 23.76 -5.81
CA LYS A 144 -15.29 23.02 -6.72
C LYS A 144 -13.91 23.05 -6.06
N ILE A 145 -13.49 21.92 -5.52
CA ILE A 145 -12.14 21.73 -5.00
C ILE A 145 -11.25 21.72 -6.22
N ASN A 146 -10.60 22.85 -6.52
CA ASN A 146 -9.47 22.84 -7.43
C ASN A 146 -8.41 21.96 -6.75
N LEU A 147 -8.29 20.71 -7.19
CA LEU A 147 -7.17 19.87 -6.81
C LEU A 147 -5.90 20.63 -7.21
N PRO A 148 -5.05 20.99 -6.25
CA PRO A 148 -3.78 21.56 -6.63
C PRO A 148 -3.04 20.47 -7.43
N ILE A 149 -2.66 20.81 -8.67
CA ILE A 149 -1.82 20.02 -9.57
C ILE A 149 -0.39 19.89 -8.99
N PHE A 150 -0.28 19.85 -7.66
CA PHE A 150 0.94 19.53 -6.93
C PHE A 150 1.22 18.01 -6.92
N LEU A 151 0.71 17.30 -7.96
CA LEU A 151 0.69 15.85 -7.93
C LEU A 151 2.01 15.20 -8.30
N PHE A 152 2.95 15.92 -8.90
CA PHE A 152 4.25 15.32 -9.22
C PHE A 152 5.34 16.40 -9.38
N PRO A 153 6.23 16.55 -8.40
CA PRO A 153 7.54 17.09 -8.69
C PRO A 153 8.39 15.98 -9.35
N PHE A 154 7.89 15.40 -10.45
CA PHE A 154 8.75 14.65 -11.32
C PHE A 154 9.60 15.65 -12.09
N GLY A 155 10.70 16.08 -11.48
CA GLY A 155 11.81 16.62 -12.23
C GLY A 155 12.13 15.60 -13.34
N LEU A 156 12.24 16.05 -14.56
CA LEU A 156 12.33 15.36 -15.85
C LEU A 156 13.46 14.31 -16.01
N TYR A 157 14.04 13.81 -14.95
CA TYR A 157 14.91 12.64 -14.95
C TYR A 157 14.10 11.41 -14.50
N LEU A 158 13.27 10.86 -15.40
CA LEU A 158 12.68 9.54 -15.21
C LEU A 158 13.79 8.48 -15.23
N SER A 159 14.43 8.28 -14.07
CA SER A 159 15.29 7.12 -13.92
C SER A 159 14.44 5.85 -14.03
N LYS A 160 15.02 4.72 -14.46
CA LYS A 160 14.33 3.42 -14.56
C LYS A 160 13.60 3.07 -13.25
N ILE A 161 14.16 3.46 -12.11
CA ILE A 161 13.59 3.25 -10.77
C ILE A 161 12.28 4.00 -10.62
N TRP A 162 12.25 5.30 -10.92
CA TRP A 162 11.04 6.12 -10.77
C TRP A 162 9.94 5.74 -11.74
N LEU A 163 10.28 5.32 -12.96
CA LEU A 163 9.33 4.75 -13.91
C LEU A 163 8.71 3.47 -13.35
N GLY A 164 9.55 2.56 -12.80
CA GLY A 164 9.09 1.35 -12.14
C GLY A 164 8.19 1.63 -10.93
N VAL A 165 8.56 2.58 -10.06
CA VAL A 165 7.72 3.03 -8.94
C VAL A 165 6.39 3.57 -9.43
N LEU A 166 6.37 4.37 -10.50
CA LEU A 166 5.14 4.89 -11.07
C LEU A 166 4.21 3.76 -11.54
N VAL A 167 4.73 2.80 -12.31
CA VAL A 167 3.95 1.66 -12.80
C VAL A 167 3.45 0.80 -11.64
N LEU A 168 4.29 0.54 -10.64
CA LEU A 168 3.93 -0.16 -9.41
C LEU A 168 2.76 0.52 -8.69
N VAL A 169 2.88 1.82 -8.47
CA VAL A 169 1.86 2.62 -7.76
C VAL A 169 0.52 2.61 -8.51
N PHE A 170 0.54 2.71 -9.83
CA PHE A 170 -0.68 2.62 -10.63
C PHE A 170 -1.28 1.22 -10.62
N ALA A 171 -0.47 0.17 -10.70
CA ALA A 171 -0.92 -1.21 -10.62
C ALA A 171 -1.59 -1.48 -9.27
N ASP A 172 -0.93 -1.11 -8.17
CA ASP A 172 -1.44 -1.30 -6.82
C ASP A 172 -2.69 -0.45 -6.55
N ALA A 173 -2.70 0.83 -6.92
CA ALA A 173 -3.87 1.69 -6.75
C ALA A 173 -5.08 1.18 -7.54
N THR A 174 -4.86 0.71 -8.78
CA THR A 174 -5.92 0.08 -9.58
C THR A 174 -6.41 -1.20 -8.92
N GLY A 175 -5.49 -2.03 -8.44
CA GLY A 175 -5.79 -3.24 -7.67
C GLY A 175 -6.63 -2.96 -6.43
N ASP A 176 -6.28 -1.93 -5.64
CA ASP A 176 -7.02 -1.50 -4.45
C ASP A 176 -8.46 -1.09 -4.78
N VAL A 177 -8.64 -0.25 -5.81
CA VAL A 177 -9.97 0.21 -6.24
C VAL A 177 -10.81 -0.96 -6.74
N LEU A 178 -10.25 -1.84 -7.57
CA LEU A 178 -10.94 -3.03 -8.06
C LEU A 178 -11.28 -3.99 -6.91
N THR A 179 -10.37 -4.18 -5.94
CA THR A 179 -10.64 -4.98 -4.74
C THR A 179 -11.81 -4.39 -3.95
N ALA A 180 -11.82 -3.08 -3.72
CA ALA A 180 -12.91 -2.42 -3.03
C ALA A 180 -14.27 -2.54 -3.77
N MET A 181 -14.25 -2.41 -5.10
CA MET A 181 -15.45 -2.60 -5.94
C MET A 181 -15.94 -4.06 -5.90
N GLY A 182 -15.04 -5.02 -6.04
CA GLY A 182 -15.36 -6.45 -6.02
C GLY A 182 -15.88 -6.91 -4.66
N MET A 183 -15.28 -6.44 -3.57
CA MET A 183 -15.73 -6.76 -2.21
C MET A 183 -17.08 -6.16 -1.87
N LYS A 184 -17.45 -5.00 -2.44
CA LYS A 184 -18.82 -4.47 -2.35
C LYS A 184 -19.85 -5.40 -2.98
N GLN A 185 -19.50 -6.12 -4.06
CA GLN A 185 -20.37 -7.09 -4.71
C GLN A 185 -20.45 -8.43 -3.94
N VAL A 186 -19.34 -8.87 -3.34
CA VAL A 186 -19.28 -10.09 -2.52
C VAL A 186 -20.08 -9.95 -1.20
N GLY A 187 -20.16 -8.73 -0.67
CA GLY A 187 -20.90 -8.41 0.55
C GLY A 187 -20.10 -8.63 1.83
N ARG A 188 -20.79 -8.56 2.99
CA ARG A 188 -20.15 -8.68 4.32
C ARG A 188 -19.60 -10.08 4.54
N VAL A 189 -18.33 -10.13 4.97
CA VAL A 189 -17.63 -11.35 5.33
C VAL A 189 -17.93 -11.68 6.79
N THR A 190 -18.74 -12.71 7.02
CA THR A 190 -18.94 -13.31 8.35
C THR A 190 -18.06 -14.56 8.43
N LEU A 191 -17.02 -14.52 9.25
CA LEU A 191 -16.15 -15.68 9.50
C LEU A 191 -16.77 -16.54 10.61
N GLY A 192 -17.86 -17.24 10.31
CA GLY A 192 -18.55 -18.08 11.29
C GLY A 192 -18.10 -19.54 11.26
N SER A 193 -18.04 -20.17 10.09
CA SER A 193 -17.73 -21.58 9.91
C SER A 193 -16.73 -21.77 8.78
N PHE A 194 -15.94 -22.86 8.83
CA PHE A 194 -15.01 -23.22 7.75
C PHE A 194 -15.73 -23.35 6.39
N SER A 195 -16.96 -23.87 6.40
CA SER A 195 -17.82 -23.98 5.21
C SER A 195 -18.18 -22.60 4.62
N GLU A 196 -18.45 -21.60 5.48
CA GLU A 196 -18.72 -20.23 5.04
C GLU A 196 -17.47 -19.56 4.48
N MET A 197 -16.32 -19.81 5.08
CA MET A 197 -15.03 -19.35 4.57
C MET A 197 -14.74 -19.93 3.18
N LEU A 198 -14.99 -21.22 2.98
CA LEU A 198 -14.77 -21.85 1.66
C LEU A 198 -15.73 -21.30 0.59
N LYS A 199 -17.00 -21.05 0.95
CA LYS A 199 -17.98 -20.40 0.06
C LYS A 199 -17.56 -18.96 -0.27
N LEU A 200 -17.00 -18.23 0.69
CA LEU A 200 -16.48 -16.90 0.48
C LEU A 200 -15.29 -16.91 -0.50
N VAL A 201 -14.31 -17.75 -0.25
CA VAL A 201 -13.15 -17.96 -1.13
C VAL A 201 -13.62 -18.24 -2.55
N LYS A 202 -14.59 -19.16 -2.72
CA LYS A 202 -15.16 -19.47 -4.02
C LYS A 202 -15.82 -18.24 -4.68
N ARG A 203 -16.58 -17.42 -3.94
CA ARG A 203 -17.19 -16.18 -4.48
C ARG A 203 -16.15 -15.14 -4.87
N VAL A 204 -15.09 -14.99 -4.07
CA VAL A 204 -13.97 -14.08 -4.34
C VAL A 204 -13.26 -14.49 -5.63
N PHE A 205 -12.90 -15.77 -5.77
CA PHE A 205 -12.20 -16.29 -6.96
C PHE A 205 -13.09 -16.42 -8.20
N LEU A 206 -14.40 -16.36 -8.09
CA LEU A 206 -15.32 -16.31 -9.23
C LEU A 206 -15.71 -14.90 -9.66
N ASN A 207 -15.36 -13.88 -8.86
CA ASN A 207 -15.68 -12.49 -9.20
C ASN A 207 -14.62 -11.93 -10.16
N ARG A 208 -15.04 -11.60 -11.38
CA ARG A 208 -14.14 -11.09 -12.44
C ARG A 208 -13.39 -9.82 -12.03
N ILE A 209 -14.02 -8.94 -11.24
CA ILE A 209 -13.40 -7.70 -10.78
C ILE A 209 -12.27 -8.02 -9.78
N ILE A 210 -12.50 -8.98 -8.88
CA ILE A 210 -11.47 -9.40 -7.92
C ILE A 210 -10.33 -10.14 -8.62
N ILE A 211 -10.61 -10.97 -9.63
CA ILE A 211 -9.55 -11.60 -10.44
C ILE A 211 -8.69 -10.53 -11.12
N SER A 212 -9.31 -9.49 -11.71
CA SER A 212 -8.57 -8.37 -12.29
C SER A 212 -7.74 -7.61 -11.24
N ALA A 213 -8.28 -7.43 -10.02
CA ALA A 213 -7.55 -6.83 -8.91
C ALA A 213 -6.32 -7.66 -8.53
N ILE A 214 -6.48 -8.99 -8.41
CA ILE A 214 -5.37 -9.91 -8.13
C ILE A 214 -4.31 -9.83 -9.22
N ALA A 215 -4.70 -9.76 -10.49
CA ALA A 215 -3.77 -9.61 -11.60
C ALA A 215 -2.98 -8.29 -11.52
N CYS A 216 -3.63 -7.16 -11.15
CA CYS A 216 -2.96 -5.88 -10.93
C CYS A 216 -1.96 -5.96 -9.76
N HIS A 217 -2.35 -6.55 -8.63
CA HIS A 217 -1.45 -6.72 -7.50
C HIS A 217 -0.31 -7.70 -7.80
N ALA A 218 -0.55 -8.77 -8.58
CA ALA A 218 0.51 -9.67 -9.04
C ALA A 218 1.52 -8.92 -9.92
N LEU A 219 1.04 -8.09 -10.86
CA LEU A 219 1.92 -7.23 -11.66
C LEU A 219 2.72 -6.28 -10.77
N GLY A 220 2.06 -5.62 -9.82
CA GLY A 220 2.70 -4.77 -8.82
C GLY A 220 3.79 -5.51 -8.05
N PHE A 221 3.51 -6.73 -7.60
CA PHE A 221 4.48 -7.57 -6.89
C PHE A 221 5.73 -7.90 -7.72
N PHE A 222 5.57 -8.26 -8.99
CA PHE A 222 6.71 -8.51 -9.88
C PHE A 222 7.54 -7.26 -10.12
N ILE A 223 6.90 -6.11 -10.31
CA ILE A 223 7.59 -4.82 -10.45
C ILE A 223 8.31 -4.47 -9.13
N PHE A 224 7.67 -4.67 -7.99
CA PHE A 224 8.27 -4.44 -6.68
C PHE A 224 9.54 -5.26 -6.47
N ILE A 225 9.49 -6.56 -6.74
CA ILE A 225 10.67 -7.44 -6.67
C ILE A 225 11.77 -6.94 -7.59
N SER A 226 11.43 -6.55 -8.82
CA SER A 226 12.41 -6.02 -9.77
C SER A 226 13.05 -4.72 -9.28
N LEU A 227 12.25 -3.83 -8.68
CA LEU A 227 12.74 -2.59 -8.08
C LEU A 227 13.71 -2.84 -6.92
N LEU A 228 13.45 -3.87 -6.09
CA LEU A 228 14.36 -4.26 -5.01
C LEU A 228 15.73 -4.74 -5.49
N SER A 229 15.86 -5.14 -6.76
CA SER A 229 17.15 -5.43 -7.38
C SER A 229 17.91 -4.17 -7.82
N TRP A 230 17.21 -3.05 -8.03
CA TRP A 230 17.78 -1.80 -8.54
C TRP A 230 18.03 -0.75 -7.49
N ALA A 231 17.28 -0.79 -6.41
CA ALA A 231 17.31 0.23 -5.38
C ALA A 231 17.01 -0.33 -3.99
N ASP A 232 17.40 0.45 -3.00
CA ASP A 232 17.22 0.13 -1.58
C ASP A 232 15.75 0.08 -1.18
N ILE A 233 15.41 -0.83 -0.29
CA ILE A 233 14.05 -0.95 0.24
C ILE A 233 13.66 0.30 1.05
N SER A 234 14.62 0.96 1.67
CA SER A 234 14.43 2.23 2.39
C SER A 234 14.00 3.39 1.48
N LEU A 235 14.23 3.27 0.16
CA LEU A 235 13.73 4.19 -0.86
C LEU A 235 12.40 3.72 -1.43
N ILE A 236 12.32 2.44 -1.85
CA ILE A 236 11.17 1.91 -2.58
C ILE A 236 9.91 1.89 -1.71
N ARG A 237 9.98 1.38 -0.48
CA ARG A 237 8.79 1.26 0.39
C ARG A 237 8.13 2.60 0.73
N PRO A 238 8.83 3.64 1.19
CA PRO A 238 8.19 4.94 1.38
C PRO A 238 7.66 5.56 0.08
N ALA A 239 8.37 5.35 -1.06
CA ALA A 239 7.90 5.85 -2.36
C ALA A 239 6.57 5.20 -2.79
N THR A 240 6.34 3.91 -2.47
CA THR A 240 5.05 3.24 -2.76
C THR A 240 3.88 3.82 -1.97
N ALA A 241 4.10 4.63 -0.94
CA ALA A 241 3.02 5.35 -0.26
C ALA A 241 2.24 6.31 -1.19
N SER A 242 2.79 6.66 -2.36
CA SER A 242 2.06 7.36 -3.41
C SER A 242 0.80 6.60 -3.86
N THR A 243 0.74 5.28 -3.68
CA THR A 243 -0.46 4.46 -3.93
C THR A 243 -1.67 4.99 -3.17
N TYR A 244 -1.50 5.48 -1.94
CA TYR A 244 -2.60 6.08 -1.16
C TYR A 244 -3.23 7.29 -1.84
N ILE A 245 -2.44 8.09 -2.56
CA ILE A 245 -2.92 9.26 -3.31
C ILE A 245 -3.82 8.78 -4.46
N PHE A 246 -3.33 7.82 -5.25
CA PHE A 246 -4.07 7.31 -6.42
C PHE A 246 -5.27 6.46 -6.01
N SER A 247 -5.15 5.64 -4.97
CA SER A 247 -6.27 4.86 -4.43
C SER A 247 -7.38 5.77 -3.91
N LEU A 248 -7.04 6.89 -3.25
CA LEU A 248 -8.00 7.85 -2.78
C LEU A 248 -8.69 8.61 -3.93
N LEU A 249 -7.93 8.99 -4.97
CA LEU A 249 -8.48 9.59 -6.19
C LEU A 249 -9.42 8.61 -6.89
N GLY A 250 -9.01 7.34 -7.04
CA GLY A 250 -9.85 6.28 -7.59
C GLY A 250 -11.11 6.05 -6.77
N ALA A 251 -11.03 6.04 -5.45
CA ALA A 251 -12.18 5.92 -4.56
C ALA A 251 -13.14 7.13 -4.72
N HIS A 252 -12.60 8.33 -4.89
CA HIS A 252 -13.43 9.51 -5.18
C HIS A 252 -14.13 9.41 -6.51
N LEU A 253 -13.44 9.05 -7.59
CA LEU A 253 -13.96 9.00 -8.95
C LEU A 253 -14.94 7.84 -9.16
N PHE A 254 -14.58 6.62 -8.74
CA PHE A 254 -15.35 5.40 -9.02
C PHE A 254 -16.32 5.02 -7.91
N LEU A 255 -15.96 5.28 -6.64
CA LEU A 255 -16.78 4.94 -5.48
C LEU A 255 -17.58 6.13 -4.96
N LYS A 256 -17.38 7.33 -5.54
CA LYS A 256 -18.03 8.62 -5.17
C LYS A 256 -17.82 8.97 -3.69
N GLU A 257 -16.64 8.61 -3.13
CA GLU A 257 -16.30 8.97 -1.76
C GLU A 257 -15.94 10.46 -1.65
N LYS A 258 -16.36 11.11 -0.57
CA LYS A 258 -16.05 12.53 -0.32
C LYS A 258 -14.61 12.67 0.19
N ILE A 259 -13.85 13.59 -0.41
CA ILE A 259 -12.52 13.96 0.08
C ILE A 259 -12.68 15.04 1.14
N THR A 260 -12.19 14.78 2.36
CA THR A 260 -12.18 15.76 3.45
C THR A 260 -10.90 16.60 3.42
N THR A 261 -10.92 17.75 4.08
CA THR A 261 -9.74 18.64 4.19
C THR A 261 -8.55 17.92 4.85
N GLY A 262 -8.81 17.08 5.85
CA GLY A 262 -7.76 16.26 6.48
C GLY A 262 -7.13 15.26 5.51
N ARG A 263 -7.93 14.63 4.63
CA ARG A 263 -7.39 13.75 3.57
C ARG A 263 -6.51 14.54 2.60
N LEU A 264 -6.90 15.76 2.25
CA LEU A 264 -6.11 16.61 1.36
C LEU A 264 -4.76 17.01 2.00
N ALA A 265 -4.76 17.36 3.29
CA ALA A 265 -3.54 17.65 4.03
C ALA A 265 -2.61 16.43 4.10
N GLY A 266 -3.15 15.25 4.39
CA GLY A 266 -2.38 14.01 4.39
C GLY A 266 -1.79 13.67 3.01
N ILE A 267 -2.55 13.84 1.92
CA ILE A 267 -2.06 13.70 0.54
C ILE A 267 -0.87 14.64 0.28
N ALA A 268 -0.97 15.91 0.68
CA ALA A 268 0.10 16.88 0.49
C ALA A 268 1.38 16.46 1.25
N MET A 269 1.24 15.91 2.47
CA MET A 269 2.37 15.39 3.24
C MET A 269 3.00 14.15 2.59
N ILE A 270 2.20 13.22 2.09
CA ILE A 270 2.69 12.04 1.35
C ILE A 270 3.45 12.49 0.11
N GLY A 271 2.85 13.36 -0.71
CA GLY A 271 3.48 13.89 -1.92
C GLY A 271 4.79 14.64 -1.63
N GLY A 272 4.81 15.48 -0.59
CA GLY A 272 6.01 16.18 -0.14
C GLY A 272 7.12 15.22 0.32
N GLY A 273 6.77 14.20 1.10
CA GLY A 273 7.72 13.18 1.55
C GLY A 273 8.28 12.36 0.40
N VAL A 274 7.46 11.94 -0.57
CA VAL A 274 7.90 11.22 -1.77
C VAL A 274 8.81 12.12 -2.62
N ALA A 275 8.49 13.40 -2.76
CA ALA A 275 9.36 14.37 -3.42
C ALA A 275 10.73 14.47 -2.72
N MET A 276 10.76 14.55 -1.39
CA MET A 276 12.02 14.56 -0.62
C MET A 276 12.87 13.31 -0.86
N ILE A 277 12.23 12.12 -0.94
CA ILE A 277 12.93 10.87 -1.24
C ILE A 277 13.54 10.90 -2.65
N SER A 278 12.88 11.52 -3.62
CA SER A 278 13.40 11.58 -5.00
C SER A 278 14.69 12.38 -5.14
N TYR A 279 15.02 13.22 -4.16
CA TYR A 279 16.26 14.02 -4.12
C TYR A 279 17.33 13.45 -3.15
N SER A 280 17.09 12.28 -2.56
CA SER A 280 17.97 11.72 -1.50
C SER A 280 18.90 10.62 -1.97
#